data_0f81bafd2c1300d3adff02a66e6011be
#
_entry.id   0f81bafd2c1300d3adff02a66e6011be
#
_cell.length_a   1.000
_cell.length_b   1.000
_cell.length_c   1.000
_cell.angle_alpha   90.00
_cell.angle_beta   90.00
_cell.angle_gamma   90.00
#
_symmetry.space_group_name_H-M   'P 1'
#
loop_
_entity.id
_entity.type
_entity.pdbx_description
1 polymer ?
#
loop_
_entity_poly.entity_id
_entity_poly.type
_entity_poly.pdbx_seq_one_letter_code
_entity_poly.pdbx_strand_id
1 'polypeptide(L)'
;MHDHDQSGAPRWWRPDIHADRRPLLIARGRIRAAIAGWLAGQGFVEVDPAGLQVSPGNEAHLHAFRTLAVGNDSVGREMYLHTSPEFAMKKLLAAGEVRIAAFAHVWRNRERGRLHSPEFTMLEWYRAGEPYDVLMEDVAVMLRLAAGAAGAKVLRFGGAECDPSLPFERVSVAEAVARHAGVDLLATMGPGAEVDRDGLAARMEAVGLRVAADDTWSDMLSKLLVARVEPRLGMGRVTVLDRYPAAEAALARRAGDDDRVAERFEVYACGVELANGFGELTDAGEQRRRFEAEMDEKARVYGERYPVDEDFLAALEIMPAASGIAMGFDRVVMLATGAPRIDDVIWVPVG
;
A
#
# COMPACT_ATOMS: atom_id res chain seq x y z
N MET A 1 19.76 21.43 -33.21
CA MET A 1 18.38 21.22 -32.78
C MET A 1 18.14 19.72 -32.85
N HIS A 2 18.54 19.01 -31.79
CA HIS A 2 18.42 17.55 -31.74
C HIS A 2 17.32 17.20 -30.77
N ASP A 3 16.21 16.79 -31.38
CA ASP A 3 15.03 16.27 -30.69
C ASP A 3 15.36 14.83 -30.25
N HIS A 4 15.96 14.68 -29.08
CA HIS A 4 16.14 13.37 -28.46
C HIS A 4 14.90 13.04 -27.57
N ASP A 5 13.85 12.56 -28.25
CA ASP A 5 12.79 11.84 -27.57
C ASP A 5 13.32 10.47 -27.14
N GLN A 6 13.75 10.34 -25.88
CA GLN A 6 14.25 9.09 -25.28
C GLN A 6 13.15 8.20 -24.66
N SER A 7 11.86 8.57 -24.76
CA SER A 7 10.75 7.74 -24.32
C SER A 7 9.92 7.31 -25.53
N GLY A 8 10.04 6.06 -25.96
CA GLY A 8 9.16 5.46 -26.98
C GLY A 8 7.69 5.30 -26.53
N ALA A 9 7.26 6.01 -25.47
CA ALA A 9 5.89 6.03 -25.00
C ALA A 9 5.03 6.94 -25.88
N PRO A 10 3.84 6.51 -26.31
CA PRO A 10 2.96 7.34 -27.13
C PRO A 10 2.57 8.61 -26.35
N ARG A 11 2.64 9.75 -27.02
CA ARG A 11 2.28 11.06 -26.43
C ARG A 11 0.80 11.08 -26.06
N TRP A 12 0.49 10.89 -24.78
CA TRP A 12 -0.87 10.72 -24.24
C TRP A 12 -1.85 11.84 -24.62
N TRP A 13 -1.36 13.06 -24.90
CA TRP A 13 -2.13 14.24 -25.27
C TRP A 13 -2.53 14.30 -26.75
N ARG A 14 -2.06 13.39 -27.60
CA ARG A 14 -2.51 13.31 -28.99
C ARG A 14 -4.01 12.95 -29.01
N PRO A 15 -4.80 13.62 -29.87
CA PRO A 15 -6.27 13.42 -29.89
C PRO A 15 -6.70 11.96 -30.10
N ASP A 16 -5.98 11.21 -30.95
CA ASP A 16 -6.21 9.79 -31.19
C ASP A 16 -5.94 8.95 -29.94
N ILE A 17 -4.78 9.08 -29.32
CA ILE A 17 -4.40 8.38 -28.09
C ILE A 17 -5.32 8.75 -26.94
N HIS A 18 -5.64 10.04 -26.79
CA HIS A 18 -6.55 10.49 -25.74
C HIS A 18 -7.97 9.95 -25.94
N ALA A 19 -8.46 9.88 -27.18
CA ALA A 19 -9.78 9.34 -27.50
C ALA A 19 -9.93 7.88 -27.03
N ASP A 20 -8.89 7.06 -27.22
CA ASP A 20 -8.86 5.66 -26.76
C ASP A 20 -8.91 5.53 -25.23
N ARG A 21 -8.21 6.44 -24.51
CA ARG A 21 -8.16 6.45 -23.05
C ARG A 21 -9.39 7.08 -22.40
N ARG A 22 -10.05 7.99 -23.10
CA ARG A 22 -11.14 8.82 -22.54
C ARG A 22 -12.27 8.03 -21.87
N PRO A 23 -12.75 6.88 -22.39
CA PRO A 23 -13.76 6.07 -21.71
C PRO A 23 -13.30 5.59 -20.31
N LEU A 24 -12.02 5.19 -20.16
CA LEU A 24 -11.43 4.74 -18.90
C LEU A 24 -11.36 5.90 -17.90
N LEU A 25 -10.97 7.08 -18.36
CA LEU A 25 -10.88 8.30 -17.55
C LEU A 25 -12.25 8.78 -17.06
N ILE A 26 -13.29 8.66 -17.88
CA ILE A 26 -14.67 8.93 -17.47
C ILE A 26 -15.16 7.90 -16.44
N ALA A 27 -14.83 6.60 -16.64
CA ALA A 27 -15.13 5.56 -15.66
C ALA A 27 -14.44 5.82 -14.31
N ARG A 28 -13.16 6.26 -14.33
CA ARG A 28 -12.44 6.72 -13.13
C ARG A 28 -13.24 7.74 -12.30
N GLY A 29 -13.79 8.77 -12.97
CA GLY A 29 -14.59 9.78 -12.29
C GLY A 29 -15.86 9.19 -11.66
N ARG A 30 -16.54 8.27 -12.35
CA ARG A 30 -17.73 7.59 -11.81
C ARG A 30 -17.38 6.68 -10.63
N ILE A 31 -16.28 5.94 -10.71
CA ILE A 31 -15.78 5.09 -9.61
C ILE A 31 -15.49 5.94 -8.39
N ARG A 32 -14.73 7.05 -8.56
CA ARG A 32 -14.43 7.96 -7.44
C ARG A 32 -15.72 8.50 -6.80
N ALA A 33 -16.67 8.96 -7.59
CA ALA A 33 -17.94 9.48 -7.08
C ALA A 33 -18.75 8.41 -6.32
N ALA A 34 -18.79 7.17 -6.80
CA ALA A 34 -19.49 6.07 -6.14
C ALA A 34 -18.85 5.72 -4.78
N ILE A 35 -17.53 5.62 -4.72
CA ILE A 35 -16.79 5.32 -3.48
C ILE A 35 -16.92 6.48 -2.50
N ALA A 36 -16.70 7.73 -2.92
CA ALA A 36 -16.83 8.91 -2.07
C ALA A 36 -18.25 9.06 -1.51
N GLY A 37 -19.27 8.80 -2.33
CA GLY A 37 -20.67 8.82 -1.88
C GLY A 37 -20.97 7.74 -0.83
N TRP A 38 -20.40 6.56 -0.98
CA TRP A 38 -20.53 5.50 0.02
C TRP A 38 -19.80 5.88 1.33
N LEU A 39 -18.56 6.36 1.26
CA LEU A 39 -17.80 6.83 2.44
C LEU A 39 -18.59 7.91 3.20
N ALA A 40 -19.11 8.91 2.51
CA ALA A 40 -19.93 9.95 3.12
C ALA A 40 -21.19 9.36 3.79
N GLY A 41 -21.84 8.36 3.15
CA GLY A 41 -22.97 7.62 3.72
C GLY A 41 -22.62 6.79 4.97
N GLN A 42 -21.35 6.42 5.15
CA GLN A 42 -20.82 5.75 6.35
C GLN A 42 -20.34 6.76 7.41
N GLY A 43 -20.50 8.05 7.20
CA GLY A 43 -20.12 9.10 8.14
C GLY A 43 -18.63 9.46 8.09
N PHE A 44 -17.92 9.13 7.02
CA PHE A 44 -16.55 9.59 6.83
C PHE A 44 -16.52 11.06 6.41
N VAL A 45 -15.57 11.80 6.97
CA VAL A 45 -15.20 13.14 6.52
C VAL A 45 -14.07 13.00 5.51
N GLU A 46 -14.27 13.50 4.28
CA GLU A 46 -13.19 13.61 3.31
C GLU A 46 -12.25 14.75 3.74
N VAL A 47 -10.99 14.44 3.96
CA VAL A 47 -9.94 15.38 4.40
C VAL A 47 -8.92 15.58 3.29
N ASP A 48 -8.20 16.69 3.35
CA ASP A 48 -7.22 17.10 2.33
C ASP A 48 -5.83 17.31 2.96
N PRO A 49 -5.07 16.21 3.20
CA PRO A 49 -3.75 16.29 3.82
C PRO A 49 -2.73 16.91 2.86
N ALA A 50 -1.88 17.79 3.41
CA ALA A 50 -0.81 18.41 2.63
C ALA A 50 0.19 17.34 2.12
N GLY A 51 0.52 17.38 0.83
CA GLY A 51 1.49 16.47 0.22
C GLY A 51 2.95 16.76 0.57
N LEU A 52 3.26 17.99 1.01
CA LEU A 52 4.60 18.43 1.40
C LEU A 52 4.80 18.22 2.90
N GLN A 53 5.72 17.33 3.28
CA GLN A 53 5.92 16.89 4.66
C GLN A 53 7.39 17.01 5.08
N VAL A 54 7.64 17.03 6.41
CA VAL A 54 9.00 17.01 6.99
C VAL A 54 9.65 15.63 6.89
N SER A 55 8.84 14.57 6.89
CA SER A 55 9.21 13.18 6.64
C SER A 55 8.25 12.56 5.64
N PRO A 56 8.75 11.81 4.65
CA PRO A 56 7.87 11.20 3.64
C PRO A 56 7.21 9.91 4.11
N GLY A 57 7.62 9.37 5.24
CA GLY A 57 7.45 8.02 5.74
C GLY A 57 8.80 7.35 5.95
N ASN A 58 8.89 6.43 6.91
CA ASN A 58 10.13 5.77 7.32
C ASN A 58 10.12 4.28 6.97
N GLU A 59 9.89 3.96 5.69
CA GLU A 59 9.98 2.61 5.13
C GLU A 59 11.28 2.46 4.33
N ALA A 60 12.04 1.37 4.57
CA ALA A 60 13.38 1.18 4.01
C ALA A 60 13.38 1.19 2.47
N HIS A 61 12.40 0.55 1.86
CA HIS A 61 12.36 0.32 0.41
C HIS A 61 11.49 1.32 -0.38
N LEU A 62 10.79 2.25 0.29
CA LEU A 62 10.07 3.33 -0.38
C LEU A 62 10.97 4.55 -0.56
N HIS A 63 11.01 5.08 -1.78
CA HIS A 63 11.82 6.25 -2.12
C HIS A 63 10.92 7.47 -2.36
N ALA A 64 11.21 8.56 -1.65
CA ALA A 64 10.49 9.82 -1.79
C ALA A 64 11.16 10.79 -2.76
N PHE A 65 10.42 11.81 -3.16
CA PHE A 65 10.96 13.00 -3.82
C PHE A 65 11.31 14.03 -2.76
N ARG A 66 12.60 14.37 -2.67
CA ARG A 66 13.09 15.45 -1.82
C ARG A 66 12.98 16.78 -2.53
N THR A 67 12.62 17.83 -1.79
CA THR A 67 12.53 19.21 -2.30
C THR A 67 13.04 20.20 -1.26
N LEU A 68 13.17 21.47 -1.65
CA LEU A 68 13.59 22.55 -0.78
C LEU A 68 12.47 23.59 -0.71
N ALA A 69 11.86 23.74 0.46
CA ALA A 69 10.93 24.83 0.73
C ALA A 69 11.71 26.08 1.17
N VAL A 70 11.58 27.18 0.46
CA VAL A 70 12.24 28.44 0.78
C VAL A 70 11.21 29.39 1.40
N GLY A 71 11.45 29.80 2.66
CA GLY A 71 10.60 30.75 3.37
C GLY A 71 10.82 32.21 2.92
N ASN A 72 10.00 33.12 3.44
CA ASN A 72 10.15 34.57 3.20
C ASN A 72 11.47 35.14 3.77
N ASP A 73 12.12 34.39 4.66
CA ASP A 73 13.44 34.67 5.24
C ASP A 73 14.59 34.22 4.32
N SER A 74 14.27 33.69 3.12
CA SER A 74 15.19 33.10 2.16
C SER A 74 15.95 31.87 2.72
N VAL A 75 15.48 31.28 3.83
CA VAL A 75 16.06 30.05 4.40
C VAL A 75 15.41 28.85 3.76
N GLY A 76 16.23 27.99 3.18
CA GLY A 76 15.80 26.70 2.62
C GLY A 76 15.63 25.65 3.72
N ARG A 77 14.46 24.97 3.71
CA ARG A 77 14.19 23.82 4.57
C ARG A 77 13.94 22.60 3.70
N GLU A 78 14.63 21.51 4.03
CA GLU A 78 14.41 20.23 3.34
C GLU A 78 13.01 19.69 3.67
N MET A 79 12.27 19.33 2.63
CA MET A 79 10.93 18.79 2.70
C MET A 79 10.80 17.63 1.70
N TYR A 80 9.76 16.85 1.84
CA TYR A 80 9.50 15.68 1.00
C TYR A 80 8.06 15.69 0.49
N LEU A 81 7.86 15.20 -0.72
CA LEU A 81 6.53 14.79 -1.16
C LEU A 81 6.22 13.43 -0.50
N HIS A 82 5.09 13.31 0.16
CA HIS A 82 4.75 12.14 0.95
C HIS A 82 4.52 10.90 0.06
N THR A 83 4.93 9.73 0.55
CA THR A 83 4.68 8.44 -0.09
C THR A 83 3.31 7.86 0.27
N SER A 84 2.66 8.41 1.30
CA SER A 84 1.33 8.17 1.83
C SER A 84 0.90 9.36 2.69
N PRO A 85 -0.38 9.72 2.78
CA PRO A 85 -0.88 10.74 3.71
C PRO A 85 -0.97 10.27 5.17
N GLU A 86 -0.56 9.04 5.49
CA GLU A 86 -0.75 8.35 6.77
C GLU A 86 -0.38 9.21 7.98
N PHE A 87 0.83 9.82 8.00
CA PHE A 87 1.27 10.61 9.16
C PHE A 87 0.36 11.82 9.42
N ALA A 88 -0.06 12.50 8.35
CA ALA A 88 -0.98 13.62 8.47
C ALA A 88 -2.37 13.17 8.94
N MET A 89 -2.87 12.05 8.41
CA MET A 89 -4.19 11.52 8.78
C MET A 89 -4.22 11.00 10.22
N LYS A 90 -3.17 10.32 10.69
CA LYS A 90 -3.06 9.88 12.09
C LYS A 90 -2.98 11.06 13.07
N LYS A 91 -2.34 12.18 12.69
CA LYS A 91 -2.41 13.42 13.46
C LYS A 91 -3.84 13.98 13.56
N LEU A 92 -4.68 13.81 12.53
CA LEU A 92 -6.10 14.18 12.61
C LEU A 92 -6.88 13.27 13.56
N LEU A 93 -6.57 11.96 13.63
CA LEU A 93 -7.15 11.07 14.65
C LEU A 93 -6.75 11.50 16.06
N ALA A 94 -5.50 11.89 16.28
CA ALA A 94 -5.03 12.45 17.54
C ALA A 94 -5.72 13.77 17.88
N ALA A 95 -6.10 14.58 16.87
CA ALA A 95 -6.86 15.81 17.04
C ALA A 95 -8.36 15.57 17.35
N GLY A 96 -8.84 14.32 17.30
CA GLY A 96 -10.20 13.95 17.67
C GLY A 96 -11.12 13.54 16.54
N GLU A 97 -10.62 13.47 15.29
CA GLU A 97 -11.40 12.92 14.18
C GLU A 97 -11.62 11.41 14.37
N VAL A 98 -12.79 10.90 13.93
CA VAL A 98 -13.20 9.52 14.20
C VAL A 98 -13.24 8.66 12.93
N ARG A 99 -13.78 9.21 11.84
CA ARG A 99 -13.85 8.54 10.52
C ARG A 99 -13.42 9.54 9.46
N ILE A 100 -12.25 9.34 8.90
CA ILE A 100 -11.67 10.21 7.87
C ILE A 100 -11.25 9.41 6.66
N ALA A 101 -11.36 10.02 5.48
CA ALA A 101 -10.88 9.45 4.23
C ALA A 101 -10.24 10.53 3.37
N ALA A 102 -9.24 10.15 2.56
CA ALA A 102 -8.58 11.06 1.63
C ALA A 102 -8.31 10.37 0.29
N PHE A 103 -8.68 11.04 -0.82
CA PHE A 103 -8.13 10.72 -2.13
C PHE A 103 -6.90 11.61 -2.36
N ALA A 104 -5.75 11.14 -1.96
CA ALA A 104 -4.51 11.91 -1.97
C ALA A 104 -3.63 11.57 -3.18
N HIS A 105 -2.99 12.58 -3.78
CA HIS A 105 -1.84 12.33 -4.62
C HIS A 105 -0.66 11.92 -3.75
N VAL A 106 0.04 10.87 -4.15
CA VAL A 106 1.23 10.36 -3.47
C VAL A 106 2.35 10.17 -4.48
N TRP A 107 3.58 10.23 -3.99
CA TRP A 107 4.77 10.22 -4.83
C TRP A 107 5.76 9.17 -4.35
N ARG A 108 6.07 8.21 -5.22
CA ARG A 108 7.07 7.17 -4.95
C ARG A 108 8.11 7.16 -6.07
N ASN A 109 9.30 7.60 -5.71
CA ASN A 109 10.44 7.63 -6.64
C ASN A 109 10.90 6.20 -6.96
N ARG A 110 11.49 6.01 -8.14
CA ARG A 110 11.96 4.71 -8.66
C ARG A 110 10.85 3.69 -8.94
N GLU A 111 9.57 4.06 -8.78
CA GLU A 111 8.44 3.20 -9.11
C GLU A 111 7.85 3.56 -10.48
N ARG A 112 8.14 2.74 -11.49
CA ARG A 112 7.58 2.87 -12.84
C ARG A 112 7.39 1.49 -13.47
N GLY A 113 6.17 1.24 -13.98
CA GLY A 113 5.85 -0.05 -14.60
C GLY A 113 4.39 -0.13 -15.02
N ARG A 114 3.93 -1.33 -15.37
CA ARG A 114 2.52 -1.53 -15.76
C ARG A 114 1.54 -1.15 -14.65
N LEU A 115 1.91 -1.41 -13.39
CA LEU A 115 1.11 -1.21 -12.17
C LEU A 115 1.60 -0.04 -11.33
N HIS A 116 2.64 0.68 -11.75
CA HIS A 116 3.30 1.72 -10.97
C HIS A 116 3.50 2.99 -11.79
N SER A 117 3.20 4.12 -11.17
CA SER A 117 3.54 5.46 -11.62
C SER A 117 4.20 6.21 -10.48
N PRO A 118 5.21 7.07 -10.73
CA PRO A 118 5.89 7.82 -9.67
C PRO A 118 4.97 8.81 -8.96
N GLU A 119 3.87 9.20 -9.58
CA GLU A 119 2.76 9.93 -8.97
C GLU A 119 1.47 9.19 -9.29
N PHE A 120 0.64 8.94 -8.27
CA PHE A 120 -0.64 8.26 -8.42
C PHE A 120 -1.63 8.71 -7.32
N THR A 121 -2.88 8.28 -7.44
CA THR A 121 -3.91 8.54 -6.43
C THR A 121 -4.03 7.36 -5.49
N MET A 122 -3.89 7.62 -4.20
CA MET A 122 -4.16 6.70 -3.12
C MET A 122 -5.45 7.10 -2.42
N LEU A 123 -6.29 6.14 -2.10
CA LEU A 123 -7.42 6.32 -1.20
C LEU A 123 -7.03 5.73 0.14
N GLU A 124 -6.94 6.57 1.17
CA GLU A 124 -6.75 6.12 2.54
C GLU A 124 -7.95 6.48 3.39
N TRP A 125 -8.30 5.59 4.35
CA TRP A 125 -9.33 5.88 5.33
C TRP A 125 -9.03 5.22 6.66
N TYR A 126 -9.53 5.84 7.72
CA TYR A 126 -9.27 5.45 9.11
C TYR A 126 -10.56 5.44 9.92
N ARG A 127 -10.64 4.51 10.89
CA ARG A 127 -11.73 4.33 11.83
C ARG A 127 -11.17 4.28 13.25
N ALA A 128 -11.43 5.31 14.06
CA ALA A 128 -11.08 5.32 15.48
C ALA A 128 -12.02 4.40 16.26
N GLY A 129 -11.46 3.59 17.16
CA GLY A 129 -12.22 2.70 18.04
C GLY A 129 -12.80 1.44 17.37
N GLU A 130 -12.54 1.21 16.09
CA GLU A 130 -13.03 0.04 15.36
C GLU A 130 -11.89 -0.94 15.03
N PRO A 131 -12.16 -2.28 15.03
CA PRO A 131 -11.16 -3.29 14.71
C PRO A 131 -10.83 -3.28 13.21
N TYR A 132 -9.64 -3.79 12.86
CA TYR A 132 -9.16 -3.77 11.47
C TYR A 132 -9.96 -4.68 10.51
N ASP A 133 -10.68 -5.66 11.04
CA ASP A 133 -11.55 -6.55 10.22
C ASP A 133 -12.64 -5.75 9.46
N VAL A 134 -13.12 -4.65 10.03
CA VAL A 134 -14.14 -3.80 9.36
C VAL A 134 -13.62 -3.21 8.06
N LEU A 135 -12.32 -2.93 7.97
CA LEU A 135 -11.70 -2.41 6.75
C LEU A 135 -11.74 -3.42 5.59
N MET A 136 -11.67 -4.72 5.88
CA MET A 136 -11.80 -5.78 4.87
C MET A 136 -13.18 -5.75 4.21
N GLU A 137 -14.23 -5.54 5.00
CA GLU A 137 -15.61 -5.39 4.50
C GLU A 137 -15.77 -4.09 3.70
N ASP A 138 -15.17 -2.99 4.16
CA ASP A 138 -15.15 -1.72 3.42
C ASP A 138 -14.57 -1.91 2.01
N VAL A 139 -13.41 -2.56 1.90
CA VAL A 139 -12.78 -2.84 0.60
C VAL A 139 -13.69 -3.70 -0.28
N ALA A 140 -14.30 -4.74 0.27
CA ALA A 140 -15.20 -5.60 -0.51
C ALA A 140 -16.39 -4.81 -1.08
N VAL A 141 -16.93 -3.85 -0.32
CA VAL A 141 -17.99 -2.93 -0.83
C VAL A 141 -17.42 -2.02 -1.91
N MET A 142 -16.27 -1.40 -1.68
CA MET A 142 -15.68 -0.45 -2.63
C MET A 142 -15.32 -1.12 -3.96
N LEU A 143 -14.83 -2.36 -3.96
CA LEU A 143 -14.52 -3.10 -5.18
C LEU A 143 -15.81 -3.43 -5.98
N ARG A 144 -16.91 -3.77 -5.30
CA ARG A 144 -18.23 -3.94 -5.95
C ARG A 144 -18.73 -2.64 -6.58
N LEU A 145 -18.60 -1.53 -5.85
CA LEU A 145 -18.96 -0.20 -6.35
C LEU A 145 -18.10 0.20 -7.56
N ALA A 146 -16.81 -0.09 -7.53
CA ALA A 146 -15.90 0.21 -8.62
C ALA A 146 -16.27 -0.57 -9.89
N ALA A 147 -16.50 -1.88 -9.78
CA ALA A 147 -16.95 -2.72 -10.89
C ALA A 147 -18.27 -2.20 -11.46
N GLY A 148 -19.28 -1.96 -10.61
CA GLY A 148 -20.59 -1.46 -11.02
C GLY A 148 -20.53 -0.09 -11.71
N ALA A 149 -19.75 0.86 -11.19
CA ALA A 149 -19.57 2.20 -11.75
C ALA A 149 -18.80 2.17 -13.10
N ALA A 150 -17.93 1.18 -13.30
CA ALA A 150 -17.28 0.92 -14.59
C ALA A 150 -18.19 0.21 -15.60
N GLY A 151 -19.35 -0.32 -15.18
CA GLY A 151 -20.24 -1.15 -16.00
C GLY A 151 -19.70 -2.59 -16.17
N ALA A 152 -18.83 -3.04 -15.27
CA ALA A 152 -18.24 -4.37 -15.26
C ALA A 152 -18.89 -5.27 -14.20
N LYS A 153 -18.88 -6.58 -14.42
CA LYS A 153 -19.30 -7.58 -13.40
C LYS A 153 -18.11 -8.14 -12.63
N VAL A 154 -16.93 -8.14 -13.24
CA VAL A 154 -15.70 -8.68 -12.69
C VAL A 154 -14.55 -7.69 -12.87
N LEU A 155 -13.58 -7.76 -12.00
CA LEU A 155 -12.29 -7.09 -12.14
C LEU A 155 -11.40 -7.94 -13.06
N ARG A 156 -10.53 -7.30 -13.86
CA ARG A 156 -9.68 -8.00 -14.85
C ARG A 156 -8.27 -7.45 -14.87
N PHE A 157 -7.30 -8.36 -14.92
CA PHE A 157 -5.91 -8.00 -15.20
C PHE A 157 -5.12 -9.22 -15.69
N GLY A 158 -4.27 -9.04 -16.74
CA GLY A 158 -3.33 -10.07 -17.20
C GLY A 158 -3.98 -11.38 -17.66
N GLY A 159 -5.26 -11.36 -18.05
CA GLY A 159 -6.04 -12.54 -18.41
C GLY A 159 -6.76 -13.20 -17.23
N ALA A 160 -6.52 -12.76 -16.00
CA ALA A 160 -7.24 -13.20 -14.81
C ALA A 160 -8.54 -12.39 -14.61
N GLU A 161 -9.53 -13.04 -13.99
CA GLU A 161 -10.79 -12.43 -13.57
C GLU A 161 -11.01 -12.65 -12.08
N CYS A 162 -11.62 -11.64 -11.42
CA CYS A 162 -12.00 -11.66 -10.02
C CYS A 162 -13.41 -11.10 -9.88
N ASP A 163 -14.34 -11.86 -9.32
CA ASP A 163 -15.70 -11.41 -9.04
C ASP A 163 -15.79 -10.78 -7.63
N PRO A 164 -15.92 -9.45 -7.51
CA PRO A 164 -15.98 -8.78 -6.22
C PRO A 164 -17.34 -8.96 -5.52
N SER A 165 -18.34 -9.58 -6.17
CA SER A 165 -19.63 -9.87 -5.56
C SER A 165 -19.62 -11.13 -4.69
N LEU A 166 -18.65 -12.01 -4.90
CA LEU A 166 -18.45 -13.21 -4.09
C LEU A 166 -17.85 -12.84 -2.72
N PRO A 167 -18.13 -13.62 -1.67
CA PRO A 167 -17.41 -13.48 -0.39
C PRO A 167 -15.91 -13.59 -0.63
N PHE A 168 -15.14 -12.68 -0.04
CA PHE A 168 -13.67 -12.73 -0.14
C PHE A 168 -13.12 -13.95 0.60
N GLU A 169 -11.99 -14.47 0.13
CA GLU A 169 -11.19 -15.45 0.86
C GLU A 169 -10.28 -14.70 1.84
N ARG A 170 -10.29 -15.08 3.12
CA ARG A 170 -9.34 -14.63 4.13
C ARG A 170 -8.37 -15.76 4.42
N VAL A 171 -7.09 -15.52 4.29
CA VAL A 171 -6.01 -16.49 4.50
C VAL A 171 -4.83 -15.80 5.17
N SER A 172 -4.23 -16.43 6.19
CA SER A 172 -3.03 -15.88 6.82
C SER A 172 -1.81 -16.03 5.91
N VAL A 173 -0.80 -15.16 6.10
CA VAL A 173 0.48 -15.27 5.37
C VAL A 173 1.09 -16.67 5.54
N ALA A 174 1.09 -17.20 6.76
CA ALA A 174 1.62 -18.52 7.04
C ALA A 174 0.88 -19.64 6.28
N GLU A 175 -0.46 -19.60 6.26
CA GLU A 175 -1.28 -20.56 5.52
C GLU A 175 -1.09 -20.43 4.01
N ALA A 176 -1.01 -19.20 3.49
CA ALA A 176 -0.79 -18.96 2.06
C ALA A 176 0.60 -19.46 1.62
N VAL A 177 1.64 -19.20 2.43
CA VAL A 177 3.00 -19.70 2.19
C VAL A 177 3.04 -21.23 2.24
N ALA A 178 2.42 -21.86 3.23
CA ALA A 178 2.34 -23.31 3.30
C ALA A 178 1.61 -23.90 2.09
N ARG A 179 0.47 -23.32 1.71
CA ARG A 179 -0.37 -23.78 0.58
C ARG A 179 0.32 -23.63 -0.77
N HIS A 180 0.98 -22.51 -1.02
CA HIS A 180 1.46 -22.15 -2.36
C HIS A 180 2.95 -22.36 -2.57
N ALA A 181 3.74 -22.42 -1.48
CA ALA A 181 5.17 -22.62 -1.54
C ALA A 181 5.64 -23.91 -0.82
N GLY A 182 4.81 -24.54 0.00
CA GLY A 182 5.19 -25.73 0.76
C GLY A 182 6.17 -25.44 1.91
N VAL A 183 6.24 -24.19 2.38
CA VAL A 183 7.16 -23.75 3.44
C VAL A 183 6.37 -23.52 4.73
N ASP A 184 6.79 -24.11 5.84
CA ASP A 184 6.29 -23.81 7.17
C ASP A 184 6.97 -22.53 7.69
N LEU A 185 6.27 -21.41 7.51
CA LEU A 185 6.77 -20.08 7.90
C LEU A 185 6.81 -19.92 9.42
N LEU A 186 5.79 -20.45 10.14
CA LEU A 186 5.70 -20.32 11.59
C LEU A 186 6.86 -20.99 12.32
N ALA A 187 7.42 -22.06 11.76
CA ALA A 187 8.60 -22.73 12.31
C ALA A 187 9.89 -21.89 12.23
N THR A 188 9.84 -20.73 11.58
CA THR A 188 10.98 -19.78 11.46
C THR A 188 10.74 -18.48 12.24
N MET A 189 9.70 -18.45 13.07
CA MET A 189 9.28 -17.28 13.85
C MET A 189 9.30 -17.62 15.33
N GLY A 190 10.02 -16.81 16.10
CA GLY A 190 10.05 -16.84 17.56
C GLY A 190 9.04 -15.83 18.16
N PRO A 191 9.05 -15.65 19.49
CA PRO A 191 8.22 -14.67 20.18
C PRO A 191 8.46 -13.24 19.65
N GLY A 192 7.41 -12.47 19.55
CA GLY A 192 7.49 -11.10 19.05
C GLY A 192 7.96 -11.05 17.58
N ALA A 193 8.97 -10.25 17.31
CA ALA A 193 9.54 -10.09 15.96
C ALA A 193 10.82 -10.93 15.74
N GLU A 194 11.11 -11.91 16.60
CA GLU A 194 12.24 -12.81 16.43
C GLU A 194 12.04 -13.71 15.20
N VAL A 195 13.09 -13.87 14.39
CA VAL A 195 13.06 -14.68 13.18
C VAL A 195 14.33 -15.53 13.03
N ASP A 196 14.16 -16.77 12.53
CA ASP A 196 15.24 -17.68 12.19
C ASP A 196 15.55 -17.57 10.69
N ARG A 197 16.51 -16.73 10.36
CA ARG A 197 16.98 -16.49 8.98
C ARG A 197 17.45 -17.78 8.30
N ASP A 198 18.27 -18.56 8.99
CA ASP A 198 18.89 -19.77 8.40
C ASP A 198 17.87 -20.90 8.28
N GLY A 199 16.93 -20.98 9.21
CA GLY A 199 15.80 -21.90 9.12
C GLY A 199 14.89 -21.60 7.93
N LEU A 200 14.62 -20.33 7.60
CA LEU A 200 13.86 -19.97 6.40
C LEU A 200 14.67 -20.26 5.13
N ALA A 201 15.96 -19.91 5.11
CA ALA A 201 16.84 -20.19 3.98
C ALA A 201 16.83 -21.68 3.60
N ALA A 202 17.04 -22.57 4.57
CA ALA A 202 17.05 -24.01 4.35
C ALA A 202 15.70 -24.52 3.79
N ARG A 203 14.55 -24.00 4.26
CA ARG A 203 13.22 -24.35 3.76
C ARG A 203 12.98 -23.87 2.34
N MET A 204 13.44 -22.66 2.01
CA MET A 204 13.33 -22.11 0.66
C MET A 204 14.17 -22.89 -0.34
N GLU A 205 15.40 -23.25 0.01
CA GLU A 205 16.28 -24.09 -0.82
C GLU A 205 15.67 -25.47 -1.07
N ALA A 206 15.04 -26.07 -0.04
CA ALA A 206 14.37 -27.36 -0.16
C ALA A 206 13.20 -27.35 -1.18
N VAL A 207 12.56 -26.19 -1.41
CA VAL A 207 11.51 -26.02 -2.43
C VAL A 207 12.04 -25.41 -3.74
N GLY A 208 13.36 -25.34 -3.92
CA GLY A 208 14.03 -24.91 -5.15
C GLY A 208 14.04 -23.38 -5.35
N LEU A 209 13.90 -22.60 -4.29
CA LEU A 209 14.05 -21.14 -4.35
C LEU A 209 15.49 -20.74 -4.00
N ARG A 210 16.04 -19.84 -4.80
CA ARG A 210 17.41 -19.35 -4.60
C ARG A 210 17.44 -18.32 -3.45
N VAL A 211 18.38 -18.51 -2.52
CA VAL A 211 18.70 -17.58 -1.45
C VAL A 211 20.08 -17.00 -1.69
N ALA A 212 20.24 -15.68 -1.57
CA ALA A 212 21.53 -15.02 -1.58
C ALA A 212 22.14 -15.00 -0.18
N ALA A 213 23.47 -14.93 -0.09
CA ALA A 213 24.16 -14.98 1.19
C ALA A 213 23.82 -13.79 2.11
N ASP A 214 23.52 -12.64 1.50
CA ASP A 214 23.18 -11.38 2.14
C ASP A 214 21.66 -11.12 2.26
N ASP A 215 20.83 -12.07 1.82
CA ASP A 215 19.37 -11.97 2.01
C ASP A 215 19.04 -11.99 3.51
N THR A 216 18.28 -10.99 3.95
CA THR A 216 17.65 -10.99 5.26
C THR A 216 16.46 -11.96 5.29
N TRP A 217 15.89 -12.21 6.46
CA TRP A 217 14.64 -12.99 6.56
C TRP A 217 13.50 -12.29 5.80
N SER A 218 13.41 -10.97 5.89
CA SER A 218 12.42 -10.13 5.18
C SER A 218 12.59 -10.20 3.66
N ASP A 219 13.84 -10.12 3.14
CA ASP A 219 14.11 -10.29 1.71
C ASP A 219 13.65 -11.66 1.21
N MET A 220 13.91 -12.70 1.99
CA MET A 220 13.50 -14.06 1.67
C MET A 220 11.98 -14.23 1.67
N LEU A 221 11.28 -13.68 2.68
CA LEU A 221 9.83 -13.71 2.71
C LEU A 221 9.23 -12.95 1.53
N SER A 222 9.72 -11.76 1.22
CA SER A 222 9.28 -10.97 0.06
C SER A 222 9.46 -11.76 -1.25
N LYS A 223 10.64 -12.36 -1.47
CA LYS A 223 10.89 -13.22 -2.64
C LYS A 223 9.92 -14.40 -2.72
N LEU A 224 9.63 -15.02 -1.58
CA LEU A 224 8.70 -16.15 -1.49
C LEU A 224 7.27 -15.72 -1.85
N LEU A 225 6.80 -14.59 -1.28
CA LEU A 225 5.48 -14.03 -1.57
C LEU A 225 5.35 -13.70 -3.05
N VAL A 226 6.23 -12.89 -3.60
CA VAL A 226 6.21 -12.46 -5.00
C VAL A 226 6.29 -13.64 -5.98
N ALA A 227 7.16 -14.63 -5.71
CA ALA A 227 7.37 -15.72 -6.64
C ALA A 227 6.29 -16.82 -6.59
N ARG A 228 5.67 -17.06 -5.44
CA ARG A 228 4.83 -18.24 -5.21
C ARG A 228 3.42 -17.97 -4.74
N VAL A 229 3.21 -16.90 -3.99
CA VAL A 229 1.93 -16.61 -3.32
C VAL A 229 1.10 -15.60 -4.10
N GLU A 230 1.58 -14.38 -4.24
CA GLU A 230 0.85 -13.25 -4.85
C GLU A 230 0.24 -13.56 -6.22
N PRO A 231 0.95 -14.25 -7.17
CA PRO A 231 0.37 -14.57 -8.47
C PRO A 231 -0.85 -15.51 -8.41
N ARG A 232 -1.17 -16.05 -7.22
CA ARG A 232 -2.29 -16.97 -6.99
C ARG A 232 -3.43 -16.36 -6.20
N LEU A 233 -3.20 -15.15 -5.64
CA LEU A 233 -4.19 -14.46 -4.84
C LEU A 233 -5.19 -13.69 -5.72
N GLY A 234 -6.42 -13.59 -5.27
CA GLY A 234 -7.47 -12.84 -5.97
C GLY A 234 -7.94 -13.49 -7.28
N MET A 235 -7.71 -14.80 -7.47
CA MET A 235 -8.17 -15.55 -8.63
C MET A 235 -9.62 -16.00 -8.46
N GLY A 236 -10.53 -15.47 -9.31
CA GLY A 236 -11.95 -15.76 -9.25
C GLY A 236 -12.72 -14.98 -8.18
N ARG A 237 -12.13 -14.71 -7.03
CA ARG A 237 -12.67 -13.88 -5.93
C ARG A 237 -11.58 -13.06 -5.26
N VAL A 238 -11.95 -12.01 -4.54
CA VAL A 238 -11.02 -11.20 -3.75
C VAL A 238 -10.36 -12.06 -2.67
N THR A 239 -9.05 -11.91 -2.46
CA THR A 239 -8.32 -12.55 -1.37
C THR A 239 -7.77 -11.50 -0.42
N VAL A 240 -8.00 -11.67 0.86
CA VAL A 240 -7.38 -10.93 1.96
C VAL A 240 -6.26 -11.79 2.52
N LEU A 241 -5.02 -11.37 2.33
CA LEU A 241 -3.83 -11.97 2.91
C LEU A 241 -3.57 -11.29 4.24
N ASP A 242 -3.77 -12.01 5.34
CA ASP A 242 -3.87 -11.46 6.69
C ASP A 242 -2.79 -12.00 7.62
N ARG A 243 -2.63 -11.36 8.80
CA ARG A 243 -1.73 -11.82 9.86
C ARG A 243 -0.29 -11.93 9.37
N TYR A 244 0.24 -10.80 8.91
CA TYR A 244 1.65 -10.72 8.54
C TYR A 244 2.56 -11.00 9.73
N PRO A 245 3.76 -11.57 9.51
CA PRO A 245 4.74 -11.73 10.58
C PRO A 245 5.03 -10.42 11.31
N ALA A 246 5.24 -10.46 12.62
CA ALA A 246 5.51 -9.28 13.43
C ALA A 246 6.81 -8.55 12.99
N ALA A 247 7.76 -9.27 12.39
CA ALA A 247 8.94 -8.68 11.75
C ALA A 247 8.59 -7.80 10.54
N GLU A 248 7.43 -8.02 9.91
CA GLU A 248 6.91 -7.27 8.77
C GLU A 248 5.71 -6.39 9.16
N ALA A 249 5.58 -6.05 10.45
CA ALA A 249 4.41 -5.35 10.94
C ALA A 249 4.28 -3.90 10.45
N ALA A 250 5.37 -3.27 9.97
CA ALA A 250 5.39 -1.86 9.59
C ALA A 250 4.78 -0.95 10.68
N LEU A 251 3.65 -0.29 10.41
CA LEU A 251 2.93 0.54 11.36
C LEU A 251 1.75 -0.18 12.04
N ALA A 252 1.62 -1.50 11.85
CA ALA A 252 0.58 -2.29 12.50
C ALA A 252 0.96 -2.68 13.93
N ARG A 253 -0.05 -2.78 14.81
CA ARG A 253 0.13 -3.39 16.13
C ARG A 253 0.22 -4.92 16.00
N ARG A 254 0.82 -5.56 17.01
CA ARG A 254 0.83 -7.02 17.09
C ARG A 254 -0.57 -7.54 17.39
N ALA A 255 -0.86 -8.75 16.93
CA ALA A 255 -2.12 -9.42 17.25
C ALA A 255 -2.14 -9.83 18.73
N GLY A 256 -3.31 -9.67 19.37
CA GLY A 256 -3.45 -9.94 20.80
C GLY A 256 -3.47 -11.43 21.18
N ASP A 257 -3.69 -12.32 20.22
CA ASP A 257 -3.75 -13.77 20.39
C ASP A 257 -2.47 -14.52 19.99
N ASP A 258 -1.62 -13.92 19.17
CA ASP A 258 -0.31 -14.47 18.75
C ASP A 258 0.66 -13.31 18.48
N ASP A 259 1.64 -13.12 19.35
CA ASP A 259 2.60 -12.01 19.29
C ASP A 259 3.62 -12.12 18.14
N ARG A 260 3.68 -13.27 17.47
CA ARG A 260 4.53 -13.50 16.27
C ARG A 260 3.95 -12.84 15.02
N VAL A 261 2.68 -12.43 15.04
CA VAL A 261 2.01 -11.82 13.90
C VAL A 261 1.41 -10.46 14.26
N ALA A 262 1.15 -9.66 13.23
CA ALA A 262 0.58 -8.33 13.36
C ALA A 262 -0.85 -8.30 12.80
N GLU A 263 -1.65 -7.33 13.25
CA GLU A 263 -2.92 -6.96 12.63
C GLU A 263 -2.64 -6.15 11.36
N ARG A 264 -2.06 -6.81 10.36
CA ARG A 264 -1.77 -6.30 9.03
C ARG A 264 -2.37 -7.24 7.99
N PHE A 265 -2.99 -6.65 6.99
CA PHE A 265 -3.52 -7.41 5.86
C PHE A 265 -3.31 -6.66 4.55
N GLU A 266 -3.24 -7.42 3.48
CA GLU A 266 -3.26 -6.91 2.11
C GLU A 266 -4.42 -7.52 1.33
N VAL A 267 -4.94 -6.78 0.35
CA VAL A 267 -6.08 -7.22 -0.46
C VAL A 267 -5.65 -7.40 -1.91
N TYR A 268 -5.94 -8.56 -2.45
CA TYR A 268 -5.57 -8.96 -3.81
C TYR A 268 -6.78 -9.24 -4.69
N ALA A 269 -6.69 -8.80 -5.96
CA ALA A 269 -7.57 -9.23 -7.05
C ALA A 269 -6.74 -9.44 -8.32
N CYS A 270 -6.95 -10.56 -9.01
CA CYS A 270 -6.21 -10.92 -10.24
C CYS A 270 -4.68 -10.94 -10.06
N GLY A 271 -4.17 -11.34 -8.90
CA GLY A 271 -2.73 -11.33 -8.59
C GLY A 271 -2.14 -9.93 -8.37
N VAL A 272 -2.98 -8.92 -8.20
CA VAL A 272 -2.56 -7.52 -7.98
C VAL A 272 -2.96 -7.11 -6.58
N GLU A 273 -1.98 -6.63 -5.80
CA GLU A 273 -2.23 -5.96 -4.53
C GLU A 273 -2.97 -4.64 -4.76
N LEU A 274 -4.11 -4.49 -4.13
CA LEU A 274 -4.96 -3.30 -4.21
C LEU A 274 -4.92 -2.44 -2.97
N ALA A 275 -4.75 -3.03 -1.79
CA ALA A 275 -4.78 -2.30 -0.53
C ALA A 275 -3.93 -2.98 0.54
N ASN A 276 -3.45 -2.19 1.50
CA ASN A 276 -2.70 -2.62 2.68
C ASN A 276 -3.29 -1.92 3.91
N GLY A 277 -3.70 -2.69 4.93
CA GLY A 277 -4.42 -2.19 6.08
C GLY A 277 -3.89 -2.71 7.42
N PHE A 278 -4.12 -1.91 8.45
CA PHE A 278 -3.56 -2.13 9.79
C PHE A 278 -4.60 -1.99 10.90
N GLY A 279 -4.46 -2.79 11.99
CA GLY A 279 -4.75 -2.31 13.33
C GLY A 279 -3.58 -1.42 13.75
N GLU A 280 -3.85 -0.15 14.00
CA GLU A 280 -2.80 0.86 14.10
C GLU A 280 -1.97 0.73 15.39
N LEU A 281 -0.63 0.82 15.25
CA LEU A 281 0.27 0.93 16.38
C LEU A 281 0.15 2.34 16.99
N THR A 282 -0.09 2.40 18.31
CA THR A 282 -0.19 3.65 19.08
C THR A 282 0.94 3.83 20.10
N ASP A 283 1.84 2.85 20.23
CA ASP A 283 3.04 2.95 21.06
C ASP A 283 4.13 3.74 20.33
N ALA A 284 4.27 5.02 20.69
CA ALA A 284 5.26 5.92 20.10
C ALA A 284 6.71 5.42 20.29
N GLY A 285 7.01 4.76 21.42
CA GLY A 285 8.33 4.21 21.70
C GLY A 285 8.66 3.02 20.81
N GLU A 286 7.71 2.11 20.59
CA GLU A 286 7.88 1.01 19.64
C GLU A 286 7.95 1.54 18.20
N GLN A 287 7.11 2.50 17.83
CA GLN A 287 7.12 3.09 16.49
C GLN A 287 8.47 3.76 16.18
N ARG A 288 9.04 4.49 17.13
CA ARG A 288 10.39 5.06 16.99
C ARG A 288 11.44 3.98 16.70
N ARG A 289 11.47 2.92 17.50
CA ARG A 289 12.43 1.82 17.30
C ARG A 289 12.31 1.20 15.91
N ARG A 290 11.07 1.02 15.41
CA ARG A 290 10.84 0.50 14.06
C ARG A 290 11.34 1.47 13.00
N PHE A 291 11.04 2.76 13.11
CA PHE A 291 11.53 3.78 12.18
C PHE A 291 13.06 3.86 12.14
N GLU A 292 13.71 3.78 13.29
CA GLU A 292 15.17 3.79 13.37
C GLU A 292 15.76 2.57 12.68
N ALA A 293 15.21 1.37 12.90
CA ALA A 293 15.65 0.14 12.25
C ALA A 293 15.46 0.18 10.73
N GLU A 294 14.30 0.66 10.25
CA GLU A 294 14.03 0.85 8.83
C GLU A 294 14.98 1.85 8.17
N MET A 295 15.32 2.95 8.88
CA MET A 295 16.24 3.95 8.37
C MET A 295 17.69 3.46 8.41
N ASP A 296 18.08 2.60 9.36
CA ASP A 296 19.37 1.94 9.37
C ASP A 296 19.50 0.97 8.20
N GLU A 297 18.45 0.20 7.89
CA GLU A 297 18.41 -0.67 6.73
C GLU A 297 18.46 0.13 5.42
N LYS A 298 17.69 1.22 5.31
CA LYS A 298 17.73 2.13 4.16
C LYS A 298 19.12 2.72 3.94
N ALA A 299 19.79 3.13 5.02
CA ALA A 299 21.15 3.64 4.96
C ALA A 299 22.16 2.56 4.52
N ARG A 300 21.98 1.33 5.01
CA ARG A 300 22.82 0.17 4.64
C ARG A 300 22.72 -0.17 3.15
N VAL A 301 21.47 -0.20 2.63
CA VAL A 301 21.20 -0.67 1.25
C VAL A 301 21.38 0.44 0.22
N TYR A 302 20.91 1.67 0.54
CA TYR A 302 20.78 2.76 -0.44
C TYR A 302 21.64 3.98 -0.14
N GLY A 303 22.28 4.06 1.05
CA GLY A 303 23.00 5.24 1.49
C GLY A 303 22.08 6.45 1.75
N GLU A 304 20.81 6.22 1.97
CA GLU A 304 19.77 7.24 2.18
C GLU A 304 19.18 7.10 3.59
N ARG A 305 18.78 8.22 4.20
CA ARG A 305 18.07 8.22 5.47
C ARG A 305 17.08 9.40 5.48
N TYR A 306 15.84 9.15 5.89
CA TYR A 306 14.84 10.20 6.06
C TYR A 306 14.73 10.62 7.53
N PRO A 307 14.37 11.87 7.82
CA PRO A 307 14.13 12.29 9.20
C PRO A 307 12.90 11.58 9.77
N VAL A 308 12.93 11.34 11.07
CA VAL A 308 11.75 10.91 11.83
C VAL A 308 10.90 12.15 12.11
N ASP A 309 9.59 12.04 11.91
CA ASP A 309 8.63 13.09 12.25
C ASP A 309 8.31 13.02 13.75
N GLU A 310 8.99 13.87 14.54
CA GLU A 310 8.83 13.94 15.99
C GLU A 310 7.41 14.36 16.40
N ASP A 311 6.78 15.23 15.61
CA ASP A 311 5.42 15.68 15.84
C ASP A 311 4.39 14.54 15.59
N PHE A 312 4.68 13.66 14.63
CA PHE A 312 3.90 12.44 14.46
C PHE A 312 4.02 11.49 15.66
N LEU A 313 5.23 11.27 16.18
CA LEU A 313 5.41 10.43 17.36
C LEU A 313 4.72 11.01 18.60
N ALA A 314 4.76 12.32 18.78
CA ALA A 314 4.01 12.99 19.86
C ALA A 314 2.49 12.82 19.67
N ALA A 315 1.98 12.87 18.44
CA ALA A 315 0.57 12.64 18.15
C ALA A 315 0.14 11.19 18.47
N LEU A 316 1.00 10.20 18.24
CA LEU A 316 0.69 8.80 18.58
C LEU A 316 0.43 8.58 20.06
N GLU A 317 1.06 9.35 20.97
CA GLU A 317 0.85 9.22 22.41
C GLU A 317 -0.59 9.51 22.86
N ILE A 318 -1.33 10.30 22.08
CA ILE A 318 -2.72 10.69 22.37
C ILE A 318 -3.72 10.15 21.35
N MET A 319 -3.24 9.49 20.29
CA MET A 319 -4.11 8.90 19.28
C MET A 319 -4.92 7.75 19.86
N PRO A 320 -6.25 7.72 19.66
CA PRO A 320 -7.06 6.59 20.10
C PRO A 320 -6.68 5.33 19.34
N ALA A 321 -7.02 4.16 19.90
CA ALA A 321 -6.97 2.91 19.13
C ALA A 321 -7.76 3.09 17.84
N ALA A 322 -7.17 2.68 16.72
CA ALA A 322 -7.75 2.89 15.41
C ALA A 322 -7.38 1.74 14.46
N SER A 323 -8.04 1.71 13.33
CA SER A 323 -7.65 0.92 12.17
C SER A 323 -7.61 1.80 10.94
N GLY A 324 -6.68 1.53 10.02
CA GLY A 324 -6.48 2.32 8.81
C GLY A 324 -6.08 1.44 7.62
N ILE A 325 -6.30 1.96 6.42
CA ILE A 325 -5.98 1.24 5.19
C ILE A 325 -5.67 2.20 4.06
N ALA A 326 -4.67 1.84 3.26
CA ALA A 326 -4.27 2.52 2.04
C ALA A 326 -4.65 1.65 0.83
N MET A 327 -5.36 2.21 -0.14
CA MET A 327 -5.78 1.53 -1.37
C MET A 327 -5.29 2.31 -2.60
N GLY A 328 -4.60 1.60 -3.49
CA GLY A 328 -4.17 2.14 -4.78
C GLY A 328 -5.38 2.39 -5.69
N PHE A 329 -5.95 3.60 -5.65
CA PHE A 329 -7.17 3.94 -6.39
C PHE A 329 -7.01 3.72 -7.90
N ASP A 330 -5.86 4.07 -8.46
CA ASP A 330 -5.59 3.87 -9.90
C ASP A 330 -5.54 2.39 -10.28
N ARG A 331 -4.99 1.52 -9.41
CA ARG A 331 -5.04 0.05 -9.62
C ARG A 331 -6.48 -0.48 -9.60
N VAL A 332 -7.31 0.00 -8.69
CA VAL A 332 -8.74 -0.37 -8.67
C VAL A 332 -9.44 0.06 -9.96
N VAL A 333 -9.19 1.28 -10.44
CA VAL A 333 -9.74 1.75 -11.72
C VAL A 333 -9.24 0.89 -12.88
N MET A 334 -7.94 0.55 -12.92
CA MET A 334 -7.39 -0.36 -13.93
C MET A 334 -8.16 -1.68 -13.98
N LEU A 335 -8.31 -2.36 -12.85
CA LEU A 335 -8.94 -3.68 -12.80
C LEU A 335 -10.42 -3.60 -13.12
N ALA A 336 -11.13 -2.56 -12.66
CA ALA A 336 -12.55 -2.35 -12.94
C ALA A 336 -12.83 -2.02 -14.40
N THR A 337 -11.91 -1.36 -15.10
CA THR A 337 -12.04 -0.99 -16.51
C THR A 337 -11.36 -1.97 -17.47
N GLY A 338 -10.53 -2.88 -16.95
CA GLY A 338 -9.70 -3.78 -17.75
C GLY A 338 -8.52 -3.08 -18.45
N ALA A 339 -8.13 -1.90 -17.99
CA ALA A 339 -7.01 -1.15 -18.56
C ALA A 339 -5.68 -1.95 -18.40
N PRO A 340 -4.82 -2.02 -19.43
CA PRO A 340 -3.60 -2.81 -19.38
C PRO A 340 -2.47 -2.15 -18.60
N ARG A 341 -2.51 -0.82 -18.40
CA ARG A 341 -1.47 -0.02 -17.75
C ARG A 341 -2.09 1.05 -16.85
N ILE A 342 -1.40 1.39 -15.78
CA ILE A 342 -1.82 2.43 -14.85
C ILE A 342 -1.89 3.81 -15.52
N ASP A 343 -0.99 4.12 -16.45
CA ASP A 343 -0.99 5.37 -17.22
C ASP A 343 -2.29 5.58 -18.01
N ASP A 344 -3.00 4.50 -18.38
CA ASP A 344 -4.23 4.60 -19.17
C ASP A 344 -5.40 5.17 -18.36
N VAL A 345 -5.33 5.08 -17.04
CA VAL A 345 -6.37 5.56 -16.12
C VAL A 345 -5.99 6.82 -15.34
N ILE A 346 -4.77 7.35 -15.54
CA ILE A 346 -4.31 8.63 -14.99
C ILE A 346 -4.56 9.72 -16.05
N TRP A 347 -5.22 10.83 -15.69
CA TRP A 347 -5.54 11.89 -16.64
C TRP A 347 -4.31 12.43 -17.36
N VAL A 348 -3.31 12.80 -16.59
CA VAL A 348 -2.03 13.34 -17.04
C VAL A 348 -0.91 12.49 -16.42
N PRO A 349 -0.50 11.39 -17.08
CA PRO A 349 0.58 10.57 -16.56
C PRO A 349 1.90 11.32 -16.57
N VAL A 350 2.76 11.01 -15.62
CA VAL A 350 4.12 11.56 -15.53
C VAL A 350 4.94 11.06 -16.73
N GLY A 351 5.63 11.98 -17.43
CA GLY A 351 6.43 11.76 -18.64
C GLY A 351 7.68 10.89 -18.43
#